data_2319bf865d621f362097f26d303f4075
#
_entry.id   2319bf865d621f362097f26d303f4075
#
_cell.length_a   1.000
_cell.length_b   1.000
_cell.length_c   1.000
_cell.angle_alpha   90.00
_cell.angle_beta   90.00
_cell.angle_gamma   90.00
#
_symmetry.space_group_name_H-M   'P 1'
#
loop_
_entity.id
_entity.type
_entity.pdbx_description
1 polymer ?
#
loop_
_entity_poly.entity_id
_entity_poly.type
_entity_poly.pdbx_seq_one_letter_code
_entity_poly.pdbx_strand_id
1 'polypeptide(L)'
;DYLLKGYALNNNLLDKAHHEYQNLLNLLNKTLANNQLITAQGQSVINLINEYATTWTSLLQYDEDRLLIPENMHKSSIGLTPESALQAINEFKASLLVIGEATQLFGNERNDQLQSILSNLDQTMFGEELYRSVEEKAANLFYMVIKDHPFSDGNKRIGSFLFLLYIQLNKLPLKIDNIGLTSLALLIAE
;
A
#
# COMPACT_ATOMS: atom_id res chain seq x y z
N ASP A 1 -18.21 2.33 -28.10
CA ASP A 1 -18.33 3.78 -28.33
C ASP A 1 -19.18 4.49 -27.26
N TYR A 2 -20.26 3.85 -26.80
CA TYR A 2 -21.14 4.38 -25.75
C TYR A 2 -20.47 4.37 -24.36
N LEU A 3 -19.71 3.33 -24.04
CA LEU A 3 -18.94 3.21 -22.79
C LEU A 3 -17.79 4.23 -22.74
N LEU A 4 -17.10 4.46 -23.86
CA LEU A 4 -16.04 5.45 -23.94
C LEU A 4 -16.56 6.89 -23.83
N LYS A 5 -17.69 7.19 -24.44
CA LYS A 5 -18.33 8.52 -24.33
C LYS A 5 -18.93 8.77 -22.95
N GLY A 6 -19.53 7.76 -22.32
CA GLY A 6 -20.03 7.85 -20.96
C GLY A 6 -18.90 8.04 -19.94
N TYR A 7 -17.78 7.37 -20.12
CA TYR A 7 -16.59 7.52 -19.29
C TYR A 7 -15.98 8.93 -19.43
N ALA A 8 -15.83 9.45 -20.66
CA ALA A 8 -15.31 10.80 -20.90
C ALA A 8 -16.22 11.90 -20.33
N LEU A 9 -17.56 11.74 -20.41
CA LEU A 9 -18.51 12.66 -19.80
C LEU A 9 -18.46 12.65 -18.28
N ASN A 10 -18.28 11.48 -17.66
CA ASN A 10 -18.13 11.36 -16.23
C ASN A 10 -16.82 11.97 -15.73
N ASN A 11 -15.71 11.83 -16.46
CA ASN A 11 -14.43 12.44 -16.10
C ASN A 11 -14.52 13.97 -16.13
N ASN A 12 -15.10 14.57 -17.14
CA ASN A 12 -15.28 16.03 -17.20
C ASN A 12 -16.16 16.56 -16.06
N LEU A 13 -17.19 15.81 -15.67
CA LEU A 13 -18.05 16.15 -14.53
C LEU A 13 -17.31 16.00 -13.20
N LEU A 14 -16.50 14.95 -13.05
CA LEU A 14 -15.68 14.70 -11.88
C LEU A 14 -14.58 15.77 -11.71
N ASP A 15 -13.87 16.11 -12.80
CA ASP A 15 -12.86 17.16 -12.79
C ASP A 15 -13.47 18.53 -12.41
N LYS A 16 -14.65 18.83 -12.94
CA LYS A 16 -15.38 20.06 -12.61
C LYS A 16 -15.84 20.05 -11.15
N ALA A 17 -16.43 18.96 -10.68
CA ALA A 17 -16.86 18.82 -9.29
C ALA A 17 -15.66 18.88 -8.32
N HIS A 18 -14.53 18.27 -8.68
CA HIS A 18 -13.30 18.34 -7.91
C HIS A 18 -12.76 19.78 -7.83
N HIS A 19 -12.73 20.49 -8.95
CA HIS A 19 -12.27 21.88 -8.97
C HIS A 19 -13.19 22.81 -8.15
N GLU A 20 -14.49 22.65 -8.27
CA GLU A 20 -15.49 23.38 -7.47
C GLU A 20 -15.34 23.05 -5.97
N TYR A 21 -15.09 21.80 -5.62
CA TYR A 21 -14.85 21.37 -4.24
C TYR A 21 -13.55 21.96 -3.65
N GLN A 22 -12.45 21.97 -4.40
CA GLN A 22 -11.20 22.61 -3.99
C GLN A 22 -11.37 24.11 -3.81
N ASN A 23 -12.12 24.77 -4.69
CA ASN A 23 -12.44 26.20 -4.54
C ASN A 23 -13.28 26.47 -3.27
N LEU A 24 -14.24 25.59 -2.96
CA LEU A 24 -15.05 25.67 -1.76
C LEU A 24 -14.18 25.50 -0.49
N LEU A 25 -13.28 24.51 -0.48
CA LEU A 25 -12.34 24.30 0.63
C LEU A 25 -11.41 25.50 0.83
N ASN A 26 -10.87 26.05 -0.25
CA ASN A 26 -10.03 27.26 -0.19
C ASN A 26 -10.81 28.47 0.34
N LEU A 27 -12.07 28.62 -0.06
CA LEU A 27 -12.95 29.68 0.44
C LEU A 27 -13.23 29.49 1.94
N LEU A 28 -13.57 28.28 2.35
CA LEU A 28 -13.79 27.91 3.75
C LEU A 28 -12.54 28.19 4.58
N ASN A 29 -11.37 27.72 4.16
CA ASN A 29 -10.11 27.96 4.85
C ASN A 29 -9.79 29.45 4.98
N LYS A 30 -10.01 30.25 3.94
CA LYS A 30 -9.85 31.72 4.00
C LYS A 30 -10.84 32.38 4.95
N THR A 31 -12.10 31.97 4.93
CA THR A 31 -13.15 32.50 5.80
C THR A 31 -12.86 32.16 7.26
N LEU A 32 -12.35 30.98 7.50
CA LEU A 32 -11.99 30.47 8.82
C LEU A 32 -10.73 31.16 9.38
N ALA A 33 -9.72 31.41 8.57
CA ALA A 33 -8.52 32.13 8.97
C ALA A 33 -8.81 33.60 9.35
N ASN A 34 -9.87 34.19 8.78
CA ASN A 34 -10.27 35.57 9.05
C ASN A 34 -11.26 35.71 10.22
N ASN A 35 -11.90 34.65 10.69
CA ASN A 35 -12.86 34.67 11.79
C ASN A 35 -12.27 34.03 13.04
N GLN A 36 -11.91 34.84 14.03
CA GLN A 36 -11.41 34.42 15.36
C GLN A 36 -12.43 33.67 16.23
N LEU A 37 -13.58 33.27 15.65
CA LEU A 37 -14.70 32.61 16.36
C LEU A 37 -14.74 31.08 16.18
N ILE A 38 -13.69 30.46 15.60
CA ILE A 38 -13.71 29.01 15.39
C ILE A 38 -13.26 28.31 16.66
N THR A 39 -14.16 27.49 17.18
CA THR A 39 -13.83 26.56 18.27
C THR A 39 -12.84 25.50 17.78
N ALA A 40 -12.05 24.92 18.69
CA ALA A 40 -11.13 23.82 18.38
C ALA A 40 -11.85 22.64 17.67
N GLN A 41 -13.14 22.45 17.92
CA GLN A 41 -13.99 21.47 17.25
C GLN A 41 -14.24 21.78 15.77
N GLY A 42 -14.45 23.07 15.43
CA GLY A 42 -14.60 23.49 14.03
C GLY A 42 -13.32 23.26 13.22
N GLN A 43 -12.14 23.50 13.79
CA GLN A 43 -10.87 23.23 13.15
C GLN A 43 -10.65 21.73 12.90
N SER A 44 -11.06 20.86 13.84
CA SER A 44 -10.95 19.41 13.68
C SER A 44 -11.82 18.90 12.53
N VAL A 45 -13.03 19.43 12.35
CA VAL A 45 -13.91 19.05 11.22
C VAL A 45 -13.29 19.47 9.89
N ILE A 46 -12.67 20.64 9.81
CA ILE A 46 -12.03 21.10 8.57
C ILE A 46 -10.82 20.25 8.22
N ASN A 47 -10.02 19.89 9.21
CA ASN A 47 -8.88 19.00 8.99
C ASN A 47 -9.34 17.65 8.45
N LEU A 48 -10.43 17.08 8.99
CA LEU A 48 -11.03 15.84 8.50
C LEU A 48 -11.52 15.98 7.04
N ILE A 49 -12.19 17.08 6.69
CA ILE A 49 -12.64 17.35 5.32
C ILE A 49 -11.44 17.46 4.37
N ASN A 50 -10.35 18.14 4.78
CA ASN A 50 -9.14 18.26 3.98
C ASN A 50 -8.44 16.91 3.77
N GLU A 51 -8.36 16.09 4.81
CA GLU A 51 -7.82 14.72 4.69
C GLU A 51 -8.66 13.86 3.74
N TYR A 52 -9.98 13.94 3.85
CA TYR A 52 -10.89 13.23 2.94
C TYR A 52 -10.75 13.69 1.49
N ALA A 53 -10.60 15.01 1.25
CA ALA A 53 -10.40 15.55 -0.09
C ALA A 53 -9.11 15.02 -0.74
N THR A 54 -8.03 14.90 0.02
CA THR A 54 -6.77 14.35 -0.45
C THR A 54 -6.93 12.87 -0.83
N THR A 55 -7.61 12.09 0.00
CA THR A 55 -7.90 10.68 -0.29
C THR A 55 -8.74 10.53 -1.56
N TRP A 56 -9.79 11.34 -1.71
CA TRP A 56 -10.63 11.34 -2.90
C TRP A 56 -9.84 11.66 -4.17
N THR A 57 -8.97 12.66 -4.11
CA THR A 57 -8.09 13.03 -5.22
C THR A 57 -7.15 11.87 -5.59
N SER A 58 -6.56 11.21 -4.61
CA SER A 58 -5.66 10.08 -4.86
C SER A 58 -6.39 8.88 -5.47
N LEU A 59 -7.61 8.59 -5.01
CA LEU A 59 -8.44 7.53 -5.59
C LEU A 59 -8.82 7.85 -7.04
N LEU A 60 -9.21 9.09 -7.33
CA LEU A 60 -9.52 9.52 -8.69
C LEU A 60 -8.30 9.42 -9.61
N GLN A 61 -7.13 9.85 -9.15
CA GLN A 61 -5.88 9.72 -9.90
C GLN A 61 -5.53 8.26 -10.18
N TYR A 62 -5.79 7.37 -9.22
CA TYR A 62 -5.61 5.93 -9.41
C TYR A 62 -6.55 5.37 -10.47
N ASP A 63 -7.85 5.71 -10.41
CA ASP A 63 -8.85 5.24 -11.38
C ASP A 63 -8.57 5.72 -12.81
N GLU A 64 -7.86 6.83 -12.95
CA GLU A 64 -7.51 7.44 -14.23
C GLU A 64 -6.09 7.12 -14.70
N ASP A 65 -5.39 6.19 -14.06
CA ASP A 65 -3.97 5.86 -14.30
C ASP A 65 -3.04 7.09 -14.26
N ARG A 66 -3.39 8.09 -13.47
CA ARG A 66 -2.64 9.35 -13.30
C ARG A 66 -2.00 9.48 -11.91
N LEU A 67 -2.07 8.44 -11.08
CA LEU A 67 -1.44 8.47 -9.76
C LEU A 67 0.07 8.62 -9.93
N LEU A 68 0.59 9.74 -9.44
CA LEU A 68 2.01 10.03 -9.54
C LEU A 68 2.80 9.12 -8.61
N ILE A 69 3.84 8.51 -9.16
CA ILE A 69 4.85 7.80 -8.38
C ILE A 69 5.59 8.85 -7.53
N PRO A 70 5.73 8.65 -6.20
CA PRO A 70 6.44 9.60 -5.36
C PRO A 70 7.87 9.83 -5.84
N GLU A 71 8.29 11.11 -5.96
CA GLU A 71 9.63 11.46 -6.44
C GLU A 71 10.76 11.01 -5.49
N ASN A 72 10.45 10.82 -4.21
CA ASN A 72 11.41 10.49 -3.15
C ASN A 72 11.42 8.98 -2.84
N MET A 73 11.49 8.14 -3.87
CA MET A 73 11.59 6.70 -3.68
C MET A 73 13.05 6.27 -3.48
N HIS A 74 13.24 5.22 -2.67
CA HIS A 74 14.56 4.74 -2.30
C HIS A 74 14.98 3.58 -3.22
N LYS A 75 16.17 3.69 -3.81
CA LYS A 75 16.71 2.62 -4.62
C LYS A 75 16.94 1.38 -3.75
N SER A 76 16.46 0.22 -4.21
CA SER A 76 16.68 -1.04 -3.52
C SER A 76 18.16 -1.41 -3.55
N SER A 77 18.74 -1.69 -2.38
CA SER A 77 20.13 -2.09 -2.22
C SER A 77 20.31 -3.50 -1.67
N ILE A 78 19.29 -4.01 -0.96
CA ILE A 78 19.31 -5.32 -0.32
C ILE A 78 18.05 -6.07 -0.72
N GLY A 79 18.22 -7.20 -1.41
CA GLY A 79 17.14 -8.13 -1.74
C GLY A 79 16.94 -9.20 -0.66
N LEU A 80 15.80 -9.87 -0.69
CA LEU A 80 15.54 -11.10 0.07
C LEU A 80 15.86 -12.30 -0.82
N THR A 81 16.79 -13.16 -0.39
CA THR A 81 16.94 -14.46 -1.05
C THR A 81 15.87 -15.44 -0.55
N PRO A 82 15.48 -16.45 -1.34
CA PRO A 82 14.53 -17.49 -0.91
C PRO A 82 14.94 -18.14 0.42
N GLU A 83 16.23 -18.44 0.58
CA GLU A 83 16.75 -19.07 1.78
C GLU A 83 16.60 -18.18 3.02
N SER A 84 16.95 -16.89 2.89
CA SER A 84 16.84 -15.93 3.99
C SER A 84 15.38 -15.64 4.36
N ALA A 85 14.51 -15.58 3.38
CA ALA A 85 13.07 -15.40 3.58
C ALA A 85 12.46 -16.60 4.30
N LEU A 86 12.76 -17.84 3.84
CA LEU A 86 12.27 -19.07 4.47
C LEU A 86 12.82 -19.23 5.89
N GLN A 87 14.09 -18.90 6.13
CA GLN A 87 14.65 -18.90 7.49
C GLN A 87 13.87 -17.96 8.40
N ALA A 88 13.65 -16.71 7.98
CA ALA A 88 12.90 -15.73 8.75
C ALA A 88 11.45 -16.15 9.01
N ILE A 89 10.78 -16.77 8.03
CA ILE A 89 9.44 -17.33 8.20
C ILE A 89 9.43 -18.47 9.21
N ASN A 90 10.42 -19.35 9.19
CA ASN A 90 10.53 -20.46 10.15
C ASN A 90 10.76 -19.95 11.58
N GLU A 91 11.58 -18.93 11.77
CA GLU A 91 11.78 -18.27 13.07
C GLU A 91 10.47 -17.60 13.54
N PHE A 92 9.75 -16.92 12.64
CA PHE A 92 8.44 -16.34 12.94
C PHE A 92 7.42 -17.42 13.34
N LYS A 93 7.33 -18.51 12.55
CA LYS A 93 6.50 -19.69 12.87
C LYS A 93 6.82 -20.24 14.27
N ALA A 94 8.10 -20.43 14.58
CA ALA A 94 8.52 -20.98 15.87
C ALA A 94 8.06 -20.07 17.02
N SER A 95 8.17 -18.75 16.88
CA SER A 95 7.69 -17.80 17.88
C SER A 95 6.18 -17.86 18.10
N LEU A 96 5.41 -17.98 17.01
CA LEU A 96 3.94 -18.08 17.06
C LEU A 96 3.47 -19.42 17.65
N LEU A 97 4.18 -20.52 17.37
CA LEU A 97 3.86 -21.83 17.96
C LEU A 97 4.03 -21.83 19.48
N VAL A 98 5.05 -21.16 20.01
CA VAL A 98 5.29 -21.07 21.46
C VAL A 98 4.13 -20.40 22.19
N ILE A 99 3.51 -19.39 21.58
CA ILE A 99 2.36 -18.65 22.18
C ILE A 99 0.99 -19.21 21.73
N GLY A 100 0.97 -20.30 20.96
CA GLY A 100 -0.27 -20.96 20.51
C GLY A 100 -1.03 -20.21 19.41
N GLU A 101 -0.39 -19.25 18.71
CA GLU A 101 -1.03 -18.44 17.66
C GLU A 101 -0.80 -18.98 16.24
N ALA A 102 -0.11 -20.08 16.06
CA ALA A 102 0.05 -20.75 14.78
C ALA A 102 -0.15 -22.28 14.88
N THR A 103 -0.45 -22.88 13.75
CA THR A 103 -0.50 -24.34 13.58
C THR A 103 0.77 -24.82 12.89
N GLN A 104 0.98 -26.15 12.83
CA GLN A 104 2.09 -26.75 12.07
C GLN A 104 2.03 -26.45 10.57
N LEU A 105 0.87 -26.10 10.04
CA LEU A 105 0.66 -25.74 8.62
C LEU A 105 1.10 -24.31 8.30
N PHE A 106 1.26 -23.45 9.31
CA PHE A 106 1.70 -22.07 9.11
C PHE A 106 3.08 -22.05 8.42
N GLY A 107 3.19 -21.25 7.34
CA GLY A 107 4.43 -21.07 6.61
C GLY A 107 4.95 -22.31 5.85
N ASN A 108 4.14 -23.38 5.74
CA ASN A 108 4.52 -24.51 4.89
C ASN A 108 4.32 -24.10 3.42
N GLU A 109 5.44 -23.97 2.72
CA GLU A 109 5.47 -23.54 1.32
C GLU A 109 4.81 -24.57 0.38
N ARG A 110 4.22 -24.07 -0.69
CA ARG A 110 3.62 -24.86 -1.79
C ARG A 110 4.47 -24.67 -3.04
N ASN A 111 5.09 -25.76 -3.52
CA ASN A 111 5.71 -25.84 -4.86
C ASN A 111 6.68 -24.70 -5.19
N ASP A 112 7.56 -24.33 -4.29
CA ASP A 112 8.59 -23.28 -4.47
C ASP A 112 8.04 -21.94 -4.99
N GLN A 113 6.81 -21.59 -4.63
CA GLN A 113 6.14 -20.36 -5.08
C GLN A 113 6.77 -19.11 -4.52
N LEU A 114 7.35 -19.16 -3.31
CA LEU A 114 8.05 -18.02 -2.73
C LEU A 114 9.27 -17.63 -3.57
N GLN A 115 10.02 -18.61 -4.06
CA GLN A 115 11.14 -18.37 -4.97
C GLN A 115 10.66 -17.65 -6.24
N SER A 116 9.53 -18.06 -6.83
CA SER A 116 8.95 -17.42 -8.00
C SER A 116 8.56 -15.96 -7.71
N ILE A 117 7.91 -15.71 -6.56
CA ILE A 117 7.54 -14.35 -6.14
C ILE A 117 8.78 -13.46 -5.97
N LEU A 118 9.81 -13.94 -5.27
CA LEU A 118 11.04 -13.18 -5.06
C LEU A 118 11.79 -12.92 -6.38
N SER A 119 11.81 -13.90 -7.29
CA SER A 119 12.40 -13.72 -8.62
C SER A 119 11.64 -12.68 -9.46
N ASN A 120 10.32 -12.59 -9.32
CA ASN A 120 9.50 -11.58 -9.98
C ASN A 120 9.83 -10.15 -9.52
N LEU A 121 10.26 -9.97 -8.26
CA LEU A 121 10.65 -8.65 -7.75
C LEU A 121 11.93 -8.10 -8.41
N ASP A 122 12.80 -8.99 -8.86
CA ASP A 122 14.08 -8.64 -9.47
C ASP A 122 14.07 -8.75 -11.00
N GLN A 123 12.89 -8.89 -11.60
CA GLN A 123 12.73 -8.91 -13.05
C GLN A 123 13.15 -7.60 -13.71
N THR A 124 13.78 -7.74 -14.86
CA THR A 124 14.12 -6.61 -15.71
C THR A 124 13.31 -6.66 -17.00
N MET A 125 12.88 -5.50 -17.49
CA MET A 125 12.20 -5.34 -18.76
C MET A 125 12.95 -4.31 -19.60
N PHE A 126 13.38 -4.68 -20.81
CA PHE A 126 14.22 -3.84 -21.70
C PHE A 126 15.51 -3.32 -21.05
N GLY A 127 16.08 -4.07 -20.10
CA GLY A 127 17.32 -3.70 -19.40
C GLY A 127 17.12 -2.81 -18.16
N GLU A 128 15.89 -2.49 -17.80
CA GLU A 128 15.53 -1.75 -16.58
C GLU A 128 14.78 -2.64 -15.60
N GLU A 129 15.00 -2.41 -14.30
CA GLU A 129 14.24 -3.11 -13.25
C GLU A 129 12.75 -2.79 -13.37
N LEU A 130 11.88 -3.81 -13.29
CA LEU A 130 10.44 -3.63 -13.31
C LEU A 130 9.97 -2.84 -12.08
N TYR A 131 10.51 -3.16 -10.91
CA TYR A 131 10.29 -2.44 -9.65
C TYR A 131 11.59 -1.75 -9.24
N ARG A 132 11.62 -0.42 -9.30
CA ARG A 132 12.85 0.37 -9.17
C ARG A 132 13.19 0.78 -7.75
N SER A 133 12.23 0.69 -6.85
CA SER A 133 12.38 1.17 -5.48
C SER A 133 12.10 0.10 -4.43
N VAL A 134 12.58 0.35 -3.23
CA VAL A 134 12.31 -0.49 -2.05
C VAL A 134 10.81 -0.54 -1.79
N GLU A 135 10.15 0.60 -1.90
CA GLU A 135 8.70 0.74 -1.66
C GLU A 135 7.89 -0.09 -2.65
N GLU A 136 8.23 -0.03 -3.94
CA GLU A 136 7.57 -0.85 -4.98
C GLU A 136 7.80 -2.34 -4.76
N LYS A 137 9.06 -2.74 -4.52
CA LYS A 137 9.39 -4.15 -4.26
C LYS A 137 8.69 -4.67 -3.01
N ALA A 138 8.70 -3.90 -1.91
CA ALA A 138 8.03 -4.28 -0.67
C ALA A 138 6.51 -4.41 -0.86
N ALA A 139 5.87 -3.45 -1.54
CA ALA A 139 4.43 -3.47 -1.79
C ALA A 139 4.02 -4.64 -2.68
N ASN A 140 4.79 -4.93 -3.74
CA ASN A 140 4.52 -6.07 -4.62
C ASN A 140 4.76 -7.41 -3.93
N LEU A 141 5.81 -7.53 -3.11
CA LEU A 141 6.04 -8.71 -2.27
C LEU A 141 4.82 -8.98 -1.36
N PHE A 142 4.36 -7.95 -0.67
CA PHE A 142 3.18 -8.02 0.19
C PHE A 142 1.94 -8.48 -0.57
N TYR A 143 1.66 -7.86 -1.71
CA TYR A 143 0.53 -8.19 -2.58
C TYR A 143 0.60 -9.63 -3.08
N MET A 144 1.71 -10.04 -3.69
CA MET A 144 1.86 -11.37 -4.29
C MET A 144 1.76 -12.47 -3.23
N VAL A 145 2.38 -12.33 -2.07
CA VAL A 145 2.29 -13.35 -0.99
C VAL A 145 0.86 -13.51 -0.49
N ILE A 146 0.09 -12.43 -0.42
CA ILE A 146 -1.32 -12.52 0.01
C ILE A 146 -2.20 -13.06 -1.10
N LYS A 147 -2.01 -12.65 -2.36
CA LYS A 147 -2.89 -13.02 -3.48
C LYS A 147 -2.61 -14.42 -4.03
N ASP A 148 -1.34 -14.79 -4.18
CA ASP A 148 -0.94 -16.04 -4.80
C ASP A 148 -0.94 -17.22 -3.82
N HIS A 149 -1.07 -16.95 -2.52
CA HIS A 149 -1.16 -17.97 -1.46
C HIS A 149 -0.02 -19.01 -1.49
N PRO A 150 1.26 -18.62 -1.48
CA PRO A 150 2.38 -19.56 -1.56
C PRO A 150 2.49 -20.50 -0.37
N PHE A 151 1.80 -20.23 0.74
CA PHE A 151 1.83 -21.07 1.93
C PHE A 151 0.48 -21.73 2.21
N SER A 152 0.53 -22.87 2.89
CA SER A 152 -0.66 -23.63 3.28
C SER A 152 -1.52 -22.86 4.30
N ASP A 153 -0.91 -22.09 5.18
CA ASP A 153 -1.55 -21.22 6.16
C ASP A 153 -0.68 -20.00 6.45
N GLY A 154 -1.32 -18.90 6.85
CA GLY A 154 -0.66 -17.70 7.35
C GLY A 154 -0.29 -16.66 6.28
N ASN A 155 -0.74 -16.77 5.03
CA ASN A 155 -0.31 -15.90 3.94
C ASN A 155 -0.44 -14.40 4.23
N LYS A 156 -1.53 -13.95 4.88
CA LYS A 156 -1.69 -12.53 5.29
C LYS A 156 -0.62 -12.11 6.30
N ARG A 157 -0.39 -12.92 7.32
CA ARG A 157 0.61 -12.65 8.37
C ARG A 157 2.03 -12.70 7.82
N ILE A 158 2.33 -13.68 6.98
CA ILE A 158 3.64 -13.85 6.34
C ILE A 158 3.89 -12.70 5.35
N GLY A 159 2.90 -12.32 4.53
CA GLY A 159 3.00 -11.18 3.63
C GLY A 159 3.31 -9.89 4.39
N SER A 160 2.57 -9.60 5.46
CA SER A 160 2.84 -8.46 6.33
C SER A 160 4.24 -8.52 6.95
N PHE A 161 4.65 -9.68 7.44
CA PHE A 161 5.98 -9.89 8.03
C PHE A 161 7.10 -9.65 7.01
N LEU A 162 7.00 -10.23 5.80
CA LEU A 162 7.99 -10.05 4.76
C LEU A 162 8.06 -8.60 4.26
N PHE A 163 6.93 -7.91 4.15
CA PHE A 163 6.87 -6.48 3.86
C PHE A 163 7.68 -5.68 4.89
N LEU A 164 7.40 -5.87 6.18
CA LEU A 164 8.11 -5.19 7.26
C LEU A 164 9.60 -5.52 7.27
N LEU A 165 9.95 -6.78 7.07
CA LEU A 165 11.34 -7.25 6.99
C LEU A 165 12.07 -6.57 5.83
N TYR A 166 11.45 -6.49 4.65
CA TYR A 166 12.06 -5.88 3.47
C TYR A 166 12.34 -4.38 3.66
N ILE A 167 11.36 -3.65 4.22
CA ILE A 167 11.51 -2.23 4.58
C ILE A 167 12.63 -2.04 5.60
N GLN A 168 12.68 -2.90 6.64
CA GLN A 168 13.70 -2.82 7.70
C GLN A 168 15.11 -3.13 7.18
N LEU A 169 15.28 -4.16 6.34
CA LEU A 169 16.56 -4.50 5.72
C LEU A 169 17.14 -3.34 4.92
N ASN A 170 16.29 -2.59 4.24
CA ASN A 170 16.68 -1.40 3.48
C ASN A 170 16.70 -0.12 4.33
N LYS A 171 16.54 -0.21 5.65
CA LYS A 171 16.62 0.90 6.63
C LYS A 171 15.65 2.04 6.36
N LEU A 172 14.50 1.74 5.77
CA LEU A 172 13.47 2.75 5.56
C LEU A 172 12.58 2.93 6.79
N PRO A 173 12.17 4.18 7.08
CA PRO A 173 11.19 4.43 8.12
C PRO A 173 9.82 3.89 7.69
N LEU A 174 9.21 3.08 8.55
CA LEU A 174 7.84 2.63 8.34
C LEU A 174 6.87 3.79 8.60
N LYS A 175 6.04 4.11 7.60
CA LYS A 175 5.04 5.18 7.68
C LYS A 175 3.60 4.67 7.81
N ILE A 176 3.40 3.36 7.84
CA ILE A 176 2.11 2.72 8.04
C ILE A 176 2.01 2.19 9.47
N ASP A 177 0.89 2.43 10.13
CA ASP A 177 0.61 1.87 11.46
C ASP A 177 0.05 0.44 11.38
N ASN A 178 -0.12 -0.19 12.54
CA ASN A 178 -0.61 -1.57 12.63
C ASN A 178 -2.03 -1.73 12.05
N ILE A 179 -2.88 -0.74 12.25
CA ILE A 179 -4.28 -0.77 11.76
C ILE A 179 -4.29 -0.65 10.23
N GLY A 180 -3.52 0.27 9.68
CA GLY A 180 -3.37 0.46 8.25
C GLY A 180 -2.82 -0.79 7.55
N LEU A 181 -1.76 -1.40 8.09
CA LEU A 181 -1.18 -2.62 7.53
C LEU A 181 -2.17 -3.79 7.57
N THR A 182 -2.89 -3.96 8.69
CA THR A 182 -3.92 -5.00 8.82
C THR A 182 -5.05 -4.79 7.81
N SER A 183 -5.51 -3.55 7.66
CA SER A 183 -6.58 -3.21 6.73
C SER A 183 -6.19 -3.49 5.28
N LEU A 184 -4.94 -3.15 4.90
CA LEU A 184 -4.41 -3.47 3.58
C LEU A 184 -4.31 -4.98 3.35
N ALA A 185 -3.83 -5.76 4.35
CA ALA A 185 -3.75 -7.21 4.24
C ALA A 185 -5.12 -7.86 4.03
N LEU A 186 -6.17 -7.34 4.69
CA LEU A 186 -7.53 -7.83 4.52
C LEU A 186 -8.10 -7.43 3.16
N LEU A 187 -7.89 -6.20 2.73
CA LEU A 187 -8.37 -5.69 1.44
C LEU A 187 -7.75 -6.45 0.26
N ILE A 188 -6.44 -6.73 0.31
CA ILE A 188 -5.76 -7.52 -0.73
C ILE A 188 -6.31 -8.95 -0.79
N ALA A 189 -6.71 -9.52 0.34
CA ALA A 189 -7.16 -10.91 0.43
C ALA A 189 -8.58 -11.14 -0.12
N GLU A 190 -9.37 -10.08 -0.29
CA GLU A 190 -10.69 -10.14 -0.94
C GLU A 190 -10.58 -10.13 -2.47
#